data_2adf7efc7e728934053840c2599dcbb8
#
_entry.id   2adf7efc7e728934053840c2599dcbb8
#
_cell.length_a   1.000
_cell.length_b   1.000
_cell.length_c   1.000
_cell.angle_alpha   90.00
_cell.angle_beta   90.00
_cell.angle_gamma   90.00
#
_symmetry.space_group_name_H-M   'P 1'
#
loop_
_entity.id
_entity.type
_entity.pdbx_description
1 polymer ?
#
loop_
_entity_poly.entity_id
_entity_poly.type
_entity_poly.pdbx_seq_one_letter_code
_entity_poly.pdbx_strand_id
1 'polypeptide(L)'
;LVLIGGFVQLLAGFLAFRKYDHLGGAAFLTFSALWSSYGATRIIAASHLSLQNSEGFAPGSVAFLVLNLFLVVLASSLNVVLLCMTLAMELLAVCFLLFTLDNLPLLFETVMLSIFSIICFYGATASLANSMFGKDLMMMGPALFTVEHLKKNTEDPPACICPKSHRTSGLRTIADLLNTGAVCGVPTDTVYALAASCKHPQAIEKVYRIKDRPQEKPICIFISNLDQLRAAAPPISPLLWDFMEHVYPGGVGCIIKKGEWLKKLGVGAGYSRVGTQDSIMIRVPDLTVLVHLIDMTGPLAITSANPSGEVDSTHHDMVISRLGHKLEGVLCDGESDEVVASTVVNCTQIDESGITIVREGCIPAGKVMQIFERVKSR
;
A
#
# COMPACT_ATOMS: atom_id res chain seq x y z
N LEU A 1 11.87 -2.25 -33.32
CA LEU A 1 12.05 -3.27 -32.31
C LEU A 1 12.86 -2.74 -31.12
N VAL A 2 14.12 -2.27 -31.33
CA VAL A 2 14.98 -1.79 -30.23
C VAL A 2 14.37 -0.58 -29.50
N LEU A 3 13.82 0.39 -30.22
CA LEU A 3 13.25 1.59 -29.60
C LEU A 3 11.95 1.27 -28.82
N ILE A 4 10.96 0.66 -29.48
CA ILE A 4 9.64 0.41 -28.86
C ILE A 4 9.68 -0.83 -27.97
N GLY A 5 10.13 -1.96 -28.49
CA GLY A 5 10.20 -3.22 -27.75
C GLY A 5 11.29 -3.22 -26.67
N GLY A 6 12.42 -2.58 -26.92
CA GLY A 6 13.50 -2.45 -25.95
C GLY A 6 13.28 -1.32 -24.96
N PHE A 7 13.49 -0.07 -25.40
CA PHE A 7 13.57 1.08 -24.51
C PHE A 7 12.23 1.42 -23.83
N VAL A 8 11.12 1.45 -24.58
CA VAL A 8 9.80 1.80 -23.99
C VAL A 8 9.35 0.74 -22.98
N GLN A 9 9.57 -0.55 -23.27
CA GLN A 9 9.25 -1.61 -22.32
C GLN A 9 10.17 -1.60 -21.09
N LEU A 10 11.44 -1.21 -21.22
CA LEU A 10 12.33 -1.01 -20.09
C LEU A 10 11.77 0.05 -19.13
N LEU A 11 11.34 1.20 -19.65
CA LEU A 11 10.72 2.25 -18.84
C LEU A 11 9.40 1.78 -18.20
N ALA A 12 8.57 1.06 -18.96
CA ALA A 12 7.32 0.49 -18.43
C ALA A 12 7.58 -0.47 -17.29
N GLY A 13 8.61 -1.31 -17.38
CA GLY A 13 9.03 -2.22 -16.31
C GLY A 13 9.44 -1.49 -15.03
N PHE A 14 10.24 -0.45 -15.12
CA PHE A 14 10.59 0.38 -13.97
C PHE A 14 9.39 1.08 -13.34
N LEU A 15 8.46 1.59 -14.16
CA LEU A 15 7.24 2.22 -13.67
C LEU A 15 6.30 1.21 -12.99
N ALA A 16 6.21 -0.03 -13.51
CA ALA A 16 5.45 -1.11 -12.89
C ALA A 16 6.02 -1.46 -11.50
N PHE A 17 7.35 -1.60 -11.36
CA PHE A 17 7.98 -1.83 -10.06
C PHE A 17 7.72 -0.69 -9.07
N ARG A 18 7.74 0.57 -9.52
CA ARG A 18 7.40 1.73 -8.68
C ARG A 18 5.96 1.69 -8.18
N LYS A 19 5.06 1.03 -8.91
CA LYS A 19 3.65 0.81 -8.53
C LYS A 19 3.42 -0.52 -7.80
N TYR A 20 4.49 -1.20 -7.38
CA TYR A 20 4.45 -2.52 -6.72
C TYR A 20 3.85 -3.66 -7.57
N ASP A 21 3.76 -3.48 -8.87
CA ASP A 21 3.45 -4.55 -9.82
C ASP A 21 4.73 -5.31 -10.18
N HIS A 22 5.13 -6.24 -9.31
CA HIS A 22 6.36 -7.00 -9.49
C HIS A 22 6.31 -7.95 -10.68
N LEU A 23 5.13 -8.54 -10.96
CA LEU A 23 4.98 -9.43 -12.10
C LEU A 23 5.03 -8.68 -13.43
N GLY A 24 4.26 -7.59 -13.56
CA GLY A 24 4.30 -6.71 -14.74
C GLY A 24 5.70 -6.13 -14.95
N GLY A 25 6.36 -5.67 -13.86
CA GLY A 25 7.72 -5.16 -13.92
C GLY A 25 8.72 -6.19 -14.44
N ALA A 26 8.70 -7.42 -13.91
CA ALA A 26 9.57 -8.51 -14.36
C ALA A 26 9.30 -8.89 -15.83
N ALA A 27 8.03 -9.01 -16.23
CA ALA A 27 7.65 -9.32 -17.61
C ALA A 27 8.14 -8.26 -18.58
N PHE A 28 7.91 -6.96 -18.31
CA PHE A 28 8.36 -5.87 -19.17
C PHE A 28 9.89 -5.81 -19.30
N LEU A 29 10.65 -6.01 -18.21
CA LEU A 29 12.11 -6.03 -18.27
C LEU A 29 12.62 -7.21 -19.09
N THR A 30 12.04 -8.38 -18.92
CA THR A 30 12.41 -9.60 -19.68
C THR A 30 12.15 -9.40 -21.17
N PHE A 31 10.98 -8.89 -21.52
CA PHE A 31 10.64 -8.64 -22.93
C PHE A 31 11.47 -7.50 -23.54
N SER A 32 11.79 -6.47 -22.76
CA SER A 32 12.70 -5.41 -23.17
C SER A 32 14.09 -5.97 -23.57
N ALA A 33 14.64 -6.87 -22.77
CA ALA A 33 15.91 -7.51 -23.05
C ALA A 33 15.86 -8.38 -24.33
N LEU A 34 14.78 -9.15 -24.52
CA LEU A 34 14.56 -9.95 -25.73
C LEU A 34 14.51 -9.07 -26.98
N TRP A 35 13.64 -8.06 -26.99
CA TRP A 35 13.45 -7.19 -28.14
C TRP A 35 14.70 -6.37 -28.47
N SER A 36 15.47 -5.95 -27.46
CA SER A 36 16.74 -5.26 -27.67
C SER A 36 17.77 -6.18 -28.30
N SER A 37 17.93 -7.38 -27.79
CA SER A 37 18.87 -8.38 -28.31
C SER A 37 18.51 -8.80 -29.75
N TYR A 38 17.23 -9.14 -29.98
CA TYR A 38 16.76 -9.53 -31.30
C TYR A 38 16.87 -8.38 -32.33
N GLY A 39 16.47 -7.17 -31.93
CA GLY A 39 16.60 -5.99 -32.81
C GLY A 39 18.05 -5.65 -33.15
N ALA A 40 18.97 -5.79 -32.19
CA ALA A 40 20.40 -5.59 -32.40
C ALA A 40 20.97 -6.62 -33.42
N THR A 41 20.61 -7.92 -33.27
CA THR A 41 21.05 -8.94 -34.23
C THR A 41 20.54 -8.68 -35.63
N ARG A 42 19.30 -8.19 -35.79
CA ARG A 42 18.74 -7.83 -37.10
C ARG A 42 19.43 -6.60 -37.73
N ILE A 43 19.82 -5.59 -36.95
CA ILE A 43 20.57 -4.44 -37.42
C ILE A 43 21.96 -4.89 -37.88
N ILE A 44 22.64 -5.73 -37.12
CA ILE A 44 23.97 -6.25 -37.46
C ILE A 44 23.90 -7.09 -38.75
N ALA A 45 22.91 -7.97 -38.87
CA ALA A 45 22.71 -8.77 -40.08
C ALA A 45 22.43 -7.91 -41.30
N ALA A 46 21.65 -6.82 -41.19
CA ALA A 46 21.35 -5.89 -42.28
C ALA A 46 22.56 -5.03 -42.68
N SER A 47 23.51 -4.81 -41.77
CA SER A 47 24.73 -4.00 -42.05
C SER A 47 25.86 -4.77 -42.74
N HIS A 48 25.62 -6.04 -43.13
CA HIS A 48 26.63 -6.94 -43.74
C HIS A 48 27.90 -7.13 -42.88
N LEU A 49 27.87 -6.78 -41.63
CA LEU A 49 28.89 -7.18 -40.64
C LEU A 49 28.70 -8.66 -40.33
N SER A 50 29.54 -9.51 -40.94
CA SER A 50 29.52 -10.97 -40.70
C SER A 50 29.89 -11.22 -39.23
N LEU A 51 28.88 -11.44 -38.40
CA LEU A 51 29.11 -12.12 -37.13
C LEU A 51 29.39 -13.58 -37.47
N GLN A 52 30.63 -13.98 -37.34
CA GLN A 52 31.14 -15.28 -37.72
C GLN A 52 30.61 -16.44 -36.85
N ASN A 53 29.74 -16.16 -35.84
CA ASN A 53 29.11 -17.13 -34.96
C ASN A 53 27.71 -16.71 -34.57
N SER A 54 26.71 -16.97 -35.41
CA SER A 54 25.28 -16.92 -35.06
C SER A 54 24.95 -17.87 -33.88
N GLU A 55 25.69 -18.95 -33.73
CA GLU A 55 25.56 -19.93 -32.65
C GLU A 55 25.78 -19.34 -31.24
N GLY A 56 26.54 -18.24 -31.11
CA GLY A 56 26.79 -17.57 -29.82
C GLY A 56 25.56 -16.97 -29.17
N PHE A 57 24.46 -16.77 -29.91
CA PHE A 57 23.19 -16.26 -29.38
C PHE A 57 22.25 -17.36 -28.86
N ALA A 58 22.46 -18.60 -29.23
CA ALA A 58 21.59 -19.71 -28.83
C ALA A 58 21.46 -19.90 -27.30
N PRO A 59 22.53 -19.80 -26.48
CA PRO A 59 22.42 -19.88 -25.02
C PRO A 59 21.51 -18.81 -24.44
N GLY A 60 21.57 -17.57 -24.91
CA GLY A 60 20.71 -16.46 -24.47
C GLY A 60 19.25 -16.69 -24.82
N SER A 61 18.96 -17.21 -26.01
CA SER A 61 17.61 -17.58 -26.43
C SER A 61 17.03 -18.72 -25.58
N VAL A 62 17.83 -19.72 -25.23
CA VAL A 62 17.42 -20.81 -24.33
C VAL A 62 17.13 -20.30 -22.92
N ALA A 63 17.98 -19.42 -22.38
CA ALA A 63 17.75 -18.81 -21.07
C ALA A 63 16.44 -18.01 -21.05
N PHE A 64 16.15 -17.28 -22.14
CA PHE A 64 14.90 -16.56 -22.29
C PHE A 64 13.68 -17.50 -22.32
N LEU A 65 13.72 -18.61 -23.06
CA LEU A 65 12.67 -19.62 -23.10
C LEU A 65 12.37 -20.17 -21.70
N VAL A 66 13.41 -20.53 -20.95
CA VAL A 66 13.24 -21.01 -19.57
C VAL A 66 12.56 -19.96 -18.69
N LEU A 67 12.99 -18.70 -18.79
CA LEU A 67 12.40 -17.61 -17.99
C LEU A 67 10.95 -17.35 -18.39
N ASN A 68 10.64 -17.32 -19.70
CA ASN A 68 9.28 -17.10 -20.18
C ASN A 68 8.34 -18.25 -19.80
N LEU A 69 8.84 -19.48 -19.71
CA LEU A 69 8.05 -20.62 -19.20
C LEU A 69 7.55 -20.38 -17.77
N PHE A 70 8.36 -19.77 -16.90
CA PHE A 70 7.88 -19.34 -15.57
C PHE A 70 6.77 -18.30 -15.67
N LEU A 71 6.87 -17.36 -16.61
CA LEU A 71 5.82 -16.36 -16.83
C LEU A 71 4.53 -17.01 -17.35
N VAL A 72 4.61 -18.05 -18.18
CA VAL A 72 3.45 -18.85 -18.64
C VAL A 72 2.74 -19.49 -17.43
N VAL A 73 3.51 -20.12 -16.54
CA VAL A 73 2.94 -20.74 -15.33
C VAL A 73 2.26 -19.68 -14.45
N LEU A 74 2.90 -18.55 -14.21
CA LEU A 74 2.31 -17.44 -13.42
C LEU A 74 1.09 -16.83 -14.11
N ALA A 75 1.12 -16.62 -15.42
CA ALA A 75 0.01 -16.07 -16.19
C ALA A 75 -1.23 -16.98 -16.15
N SER A 76 -1.06 -18.31 -16.08
CA SER A 76 -2.15 -19.26 -15.95
C SER A 76 -2.98 -19.09 -14.68
N SER A 77 -2.39 -18.51 -13.64
CA SER A 77 -3.07 -18.19 -12.37
C SER A 77 -3.74 -16.80 -12.33
N LEU A 78 -3.61 -16.00 -13.39
CA LEU A 78 -4.17 -14.65 -13.45
C LEU A 78 -5.39 -14.56 -14.37
N ASN A 79 -5.21 -14.69 -15.67
CA ASN A 79 -6.29 -14.69 -16.64
C ASN A 79 -5.87 -15.32 -17.99
N VAL A 80 -6.88 -15.74 -18.78
CA VAL A 80 -6.66 -16.42 -20.05
C VAL A 80 -5.94 -15.53 -21.09
N VAL A 81 -6.24 -14.24 -21.14
CA VAL A 81 -5.61 -13.32 -22.12
C VAL A 81 -4.10 -13.23 -21.85
N LEU A 82 -3.69 -13.06 -20.60
CA LEU A 82 -2.28 -12.99 -20.24
C LEU A 82 -1.57 -14.32 -20.51
N LEU A 83 -2.25 -15.45 -20.25
CA LEU A 83 -1.74 -16.77 -20.61
C LEU A 83 -1.54 -16.93 -22.12
N CYS A 84 -2.52 -16.51 -22.93
CA CYS A 84 -2.38 -16.53 -24.40
C CYS A 84 -1.22 -15.65 -24.88
N MET A 85 -1.02 -14.48 -24.25
CA MET A 85 0.11 -13.58 -24.57
C MET A 85 1.46 -14.26 -24.26
N THR A 86 1.61 -14.86 -23.08
CA THR A 86 2.87 -15.51 -22.68
C THR A 86 3.14 -16.79 -23.48
N LEU A 87 2.11 -17.56 -23.83
CA LEU A 87 2.25 -18.73 -24.73
C LEU A 87 2.63 -18.33 -26.15
N ALA A 88 2.02 -17.28 -26.70
CA ALA A 88 2.38 -16.76 -28.02
C ALA A 88 3.82 -16.21 -28.02
N MET A 89 4.28 -15.60 -26.92
CA MET A 89 5.66 -15.18 -26.76
C MET A 89 6.62 -16.37 -26.67
N GLU A 90 6.25 -17.45 -26.02
CA GLU A 90 7.05 -18.69 -25.95
C GLU A 90 7.24 -19.27 -27.36
N LEU A 91 6.16 -19.40 -28.13
CA LEU A 91 6.22 -19.85 -29.52
C LEU A 91 7.08 -18.93 -30.39
N LEU A 92 6.96 -17.61 -30.22
CA LEU A 92 7.75 -16.63 -30.92
C LEU A 92 9.25 -16.74 -30.57
N ALA A 93 9.59 -16.99 -29.31
CA ALA A 93 10.96 -17.18 -28.87
C ALA A 93 11.57 -18.47 -29.44
N VAL A 94 10.79 -19.54 -29.55
CA VAL A 94 11.18 -20.77 -30.26
C VAL A 94 11.43 -20.49 -31.73
N CYS A 95 10.56 -19.71 -32.39
CA CYS A 95 10.76 -19.31 -33.80
C CYS A 95 12.06 -18.51 -33.98
N PHE A 96 12.39 -17.60 -33.07
CA PHE A 96 13.64 -16.83 -33.10
C PHE A 96 14.87 -17.74 -32.96
N LEU A 97 14.82 -18.71 -32.04
CA LEU A 97 15.89 -19.70 -31.89
C LEU A 97 16.09 -20.51 -33.17
N LEU A 98 15.00 -21.06 -33.74
CA LEU A 98 15.05 -21.85 -34.97
C LEU A 98 15.49 -21.01 -36.19
N PHE A 99 15.09 -19.76 -36.26
CA PHE A 99 15.55 -18.84 -37.32
C PHE A 99 17.04 -18.55 -37.18
N THR A 100 17.55 -18.38 -35.95
CA THR A 100 18.97 -18.16 -35.67
C THR A 100 19.83 -19.36 -36.11
N LEU A 101 19.24 -20.56 -36.08
CA LEU A 101 19.88 -21.83 -36.52
C LEU A 101 19.62 -22.14 -37.99
N ASP A 102 19.09 -21.22 -38.78
CA ASP A 102 18.75 -21.36 -40.21
C ASP A 102 17.74 -22.46 -40.53
N ASN A 103 16.90 -22.87 -39.55
CA ASN A 103 15.95 -23.95 -39.70
C ASN A 103 14.51 -23.54 -39.95
N LEU A 104 14.21 -22.23 -40.09
CA LEU A 104 12.84 -21.75 -40.25
C LEU A 104 12.67 -20.70 -41.37
N PRO A 105 11.62 -20.84 -42.22
CA PRO A 105 11.32 -19.83 -43.23
C PRO A 105 10.86 -18.49 -42.64
N LEU A 106 11.27 -17.36 -43.22
CA LEU A 106 10.89 -16.02 -42.82
C LEU A 106 9.36 -15.79 -42.74
N LEU A 107 8.62 -16.45 -43.65
CA LEU A 107 7.14 -16.36 -43.64
C LEU A 107 6.52 -16.82 -42.33
N PHE A 108 7.04 -17.89 -41.73
CA PHE A 108 6.53 -18.43 -40.48
C PHE A 108 6.75 -17.44 -39.32
N GLU A 109 7.92 -16.85 -39.22
CA GLU A 109 8.22 -15.81 -38.24
C GLU A 109 7.24 -14.63 -38.36
N THR A 110 6.97 -14.16 -39.59
CA THR A 110 6.06 -13.04 -39.85
C THR A 110 4.63 -13.34 -39.41
N VAL A 111 4.15 -14.55 -39.67
CA VAL A 111 2.83 -15.01 -39.22
C VAL A 111 2.74 -15.04 -37.69
N MET A 112 3.73 -15.59 -37.01
CA MET A 112 3.75 -15.67 -35.54
C MET A 112 3.82 -14.30 -34.90
N LEU A 113 4.61 -13.36 -35.44
CA LEU A 113 4.65 -11.97 -35.01
C LEU A 113 3.28 -11.27 -35.15
N SER A 114 2.58 -11.56 -36.25
CA SER A 114 1.24 -10.99 -36.50
C SER A 114 0.23 -11.50 -35.47
N ILE A 115 0.22 -12.81 -35.21
CA ILE A 115 -0.65 -13.42 -34.20
C ILE A 115 -0.36 -12.82 -32.80
N PHE A 116 0.91 -12.76 -32.41
CA PHE A 116 1.32 -12.18 -31.15
C PHE A 116 0.86 -10.70 -31.01
N SER A 117 1.04 -9.92 -32.08
CA SER A 117 0.61 -8.50 -32.09
C SER A 117 -0.89 -8.34 -31.90
N ILE A 118 -1.72 -9.18 -32.51
CA ILE A 118 -3.17 -9.16 -32.36
C ILE A 118 -3.57 -9.47 -30.90
N ILE A 119 -2.98 -10.49 -30.29
CA ILE A 119 -3.26 -10.86 -28.90
C ILE A 119 -2.84 -9.74 -27.94
N CYS A 120 -1.66 -9.15 -28.14
CA CYS A 120 -1.19 -8.01 -27.34
C CYS A 120 -2.10 -6.79 -27.46
N PHE A 121 -2.56 -6.47 -28.69
CA PHE A 121 -3.47 -5.37 -28.93
C PHE A 121 -4.81 -5.58 -28.22
N TYR A 122 -5.38 -6.79 -28.30
CA TYR A 122 -6.60 -7.13 -27.58
C TYR A 122 -6.39 -6.98 -26.05
N GLY A 123 -5.33 -7.56 -25.49
CA GLY A 123 -5.05 -7.48 -24.05
C GLY A 123 -4.85 -6.06 -23.55
N ALA A 124 -4.13 -5.22 -24.29
CA ALA A 124 -3.93 -3.81 -23.96
C ALA A 124 -5.24 -3.02 -24.01
N THR A 125 -6.04 -3.22 -25.06
CA THR A 125 -7.34 -2.55 -25.23
C THR A 125 -8.32 -2.98 -24.15
N ALA A 126 -8.40 -4.27 -23.84
CA ALA A 126 -9.25 -4.80 -22.78
C ALA A 126 -8.87 -4.26 -21.40
N SER A 127 -7.59 -4.25 -21.08
CA SER A 127 -7.08 -3.70 -19.82
C SER A 127 -7.39 -2.21 -19.68
N LEU A 128 -7.17 -1.42 -20.74
CA LEU A 128 -7.45 0.01 -20.74
C LEU A 128 -8.96 0.29 -20.62
N ALA A 129 -9.79 -0.37 -21.42
CA ALA A 129 -11.23 -0.19 -21.39
C ALA A 129 -11.83 -0.56 -20.01
N ASN A 130 -11.46 -1.70 -19.45
CA ASN A 130 -11.91 -2.13 -18.14
C ASN A 130 -11.48 -1.15 -17.03
N SER A 131 -10.25 -0.63 -17.12
CA SER A 131 -9.74 0.37 -16.17
C SER A 131 -10.48 1.71 -16.29
N MET A 132 -10.74 2.20 -17.51
CA MET A 132 -11.42 3.50 -17.72
C MET A 132 -12.87 3.48 -17.29
N PHE A 133 -13.58 2.39 -17.54
CA PHE A 133 -15.02 2.30 -17.25
C PHE A 133 -15.34 1.67 -15.88
N GLY A 134 -14.31 1.15 -15.17
CA GLY A 134 -14.49 0.50 -13.86
C GLY A 134 -15.42 -0.71 -13.89
N LYS A 135 -15.54 -1.37 -15.05
CA LYS A 135 -16.36 -2.56 -15.31
C LYS A 135 -15.63 -3.46 -16.27
N ASP A 136 -15.86 -4.77 -16.18
CA ASP A 136 -15.35 -5.77 -17.12
C ASP A 136 -16.10 -5.68 -18.47
N LEU A 137 -15.77 -4.65 -19.26
CA LEU A 137 -16.35 -4.40 -20.58
C LEU A 137 -15.86 -5.42 -21.62
N MET A 138 -14.58 -5.78 -21.51
CA MET A 138 -13.94 -6.77 -22.38
C MET A 138 -13.45 -7.94 -21.54
N MET A 139 -13.75 -9.16 -21.97
CA MET A 139 -13.42 -10.37 -21.24
C MET A 139 -11.93 -10.65 -21.25
N MET A 140 -11.32 -10.71 -20.05
CA MET A 140 -9.93 -11.15 -19.86
C MET A 140 -9.85 -12.68 -19.61
N GLY A 141 -10.98 -13.32 -19.35
CA GLY A 141 -11.11 -14.73 -19.01
C GLY A 141 -10.70 -15.06 -17.56
N PRO A 142 -11.18 -16.18 -17.01
CA PRO A 142 -10.81 -16.63 -15.66
C PRO A 142 -9.37 -17.16 -15.61
N ALA A 143 -8.84 -17.29 -14.40
CA ALA A 143 -7.61 -18.06 -14.16
C ALA A 143 -7.85 -19.54 -14.46
N LEU A 144 -6.89 -20.23 -15.11
CA LEU A 144 -7.00 -21.68 -15.36
C LEU A 144 -6.68 -22.52 -14.11
N PHE A 145 -5.77 -22.01 -13.28
CA PHE A 145 -5.41 -22.65 -12.02
C PHE A 145 -5.54 -21.63 -10.91
N THR A 146 -6.52 -21.82 -10.04
CA THR A 146 -6.51 -21.18 -8.73
C THR A 146 -5.56 -21.99 -7.85
N VAL A 147 -4.55 -21.34 -7.26
CA VAL A 147 -3.63 -22.00 -6.33
C VAL A 147 -4.36 -22.22 -4.99
N GLU A 148 -5.43 -23.01 -5.01
CA GLU A 148 -6.24 -23.33 -3.82
C GLU A 148 -5.48 -24.24 -2.83
N HIS A 149 -4.46 -24.96 -3.29
CA HIS A 149 -3.71 -25.88 -2.43
C HIS A 149 -2.70 -25.23 -1.48
N LEU A 150 -2.38 -23.94 -1.63
CA LEU A 150 -1.59 -23.20 -0.65
C LEU A 150 -2.46 -22.50 0.42
N LYS A 151 -3.78 -22.52 0.27
CA LYS A 151 -4.75 -22.02 1.26
C LYS A 151 -5.34 -23.14 2.12
N LYS A 152 -4.55 -24.13 2.52
CA LYS A 152 -5.00 -25.04 3.59
C LYS A 152 -4.82 -24.34 4.94
N ASN A 153 -5.96 -24.04 5.59
CA ASN A 153 -6.15 -23.57 6.97
C ASN A 153 -6.13 -22.06 7.22
N THR A 154 -6.76 -21.26 6.36
CA THR A 154 -7.39 -20.03 6.81
C THR A 154 -8.77 -19.97 6.16
N GLU A 155 -9.82 -19.85 6.95
CA GLU A 155 -11.10 -19.32 6.49
C GLU A 155 -10.77 -18.09 5.64
N ASP A 156 -11.34 -17.97 4.43
CA ASP A 156 -11.09 -16.81 3.57
C ASP A 156 -11.28 -15.56 4.42
N PRO A 157 -10.24 -14.72 4.59
CA PRO A 157 -10.46 -13.48 5.29
C PRO A 157 -11.54 -12.74 4.53
N PRO A 158 -12.57 -12.20 5.19
CA PRO A 158 -13.63 -11.49 4.53
C PRO A 158 -13.00 -10.46 3.60
N ALA A 159 -13.43 -10.45 2.33
CA ALA A 159 -12.85 -9.56 1.32
C ALA A 159 -12.83 -8.13 1.85
N CYS A 160 -11.65 -7.50 1.88
CA CYS A 160 -11.50 -6.15 2.39
C CYS A 160 -12.45 -5.22 1.66
N ILE A 161 -13.43 -4.66 2.38
CA ILE A 161 -14.37 -3.71 1.77
C ILE A 161 -13.74 -2.33 1.69
N CYS A 162 -13.97 -1.64 0.56
CA CYS A 162 -13.33 -0.36 0.26
C CYS A 162 -14.38 0.75 0.02
N PRO A 163 -15.19 1.11 1.05
CA PRO A 163 -16.20 2.13 0.91
C PRO A 163 -15.58 3.53 0.79
N LYS A 164 -16.26 4.42 0.06
CA LYS A 164 -15.82 5.80 -0.14
C LYS A 164 -16.27 6.70 1.02
N SER A 165 -15.36 7.53 1.51
CA SER A 165 -15.53 8.45 2.65
C SER A 165 -16.63 9.49 2.44
N HIS A 166 -16.76 10.03 1.23
CA HIS A 166 -17.77 11.04 0.89
C HIS A 166 -19.22 10.51 0.90
N ARG A 167 -19.41 9.18 1.10
CA ARG A 167 -20.73 8.57 1.27
C ARG A 167 -20.97 8.24 2.74
N THR A 168 -22.06 8.76 3.30
CA THR A 168 -22.48 8.46 4.69
C THR A 168 -22.60 6.95 4.94
N SER A 169 -23.06 6.18 3.95
CA SER A 169 -23.09 4.72 4.02
C SER A 169 -21.69 4.11 4.19
N GLY A 170 -20.69 4.66 3.49
CA GLY A 170 -19.31 4.17 3.58
C GLY A 170 -18.71 4.38 4.96
N LEU A 171 -18.95 5.55 5.54
CA LEU A 171 -18.50 5.87 6.90
C LEU A 171 -19.17 4.95 7.94
N ARG A 172 -20.48 4.75 7.83
CA ARG A 172 -21.23 3.82 8.70
C ARG A 172 -20.72 2.39 8.60
N THR A 173 -20.46 1.91 7.39
CA THR A 173 -19.93 0.56 7.19
C THR A 173 -18.59 0.36 7.92
N ILE A 174 -17.67 1.33 7.84
CA ILE A 174 -16.40 1.24 8.59
C ILE A 174 -16.62 1.37 10.10
N ALA A 175 -17.53 2.24 10.54
CA ALA A 175 -17.89 2.37 11.96
C ALA A 175 -18.45 1.05 12.52
N ASP A 176 -19.33 0.37 11.78
CA ASP A 176 -19.92 -0.91 12.17
C ASP A 176 -18.84 -1.99 12.26
N LEU A 177 -17.92 -2.07 11.31
CA LEU A 177 -16.77 -2.97 11.38
C LEU A 177 -15.91 -2.72 12.62
N LEU A 178 -15.54 -1.47 12.88
CA LEU A 178 -14.74 -1.11 14.06
C LEU A 178 -15.48 -1.45 15.38
N ASN A 179 -16.80 -1.22 15.43
CA ASN A 179 -17.63 -1.54 16.58
C ASN A 179 -17.82 -3.04 16.79
N THR A 180 -17.60 -3.88 15.78
CA THR A 180 -17.59 -5.35 15.92
C THR A 180 -16.18 -5.93 16.18
N GLY A 181 -15.16 -5.08 16.32
CA GLY A 181 -13.80 -5.51 16.63
C GLY A 181 -12.92 -5.79 15.41
N ALA A 182 -13.29 -5.27 14.25
CA ALA A 182 -12.47 -5.31 13.05
C ALA A 182 -11.29 -4.31 13.12
N VAL A 183 -10.28 -4.52 12.26
CA VAL A 183 -9.19 -3.57 12.00
C VAL A 183 -9.37 -2.98 10.62
N CYS A 184 -9.44 -1.66 10.53
CA CYS A 184 -9.67 -0.95 9.28
C CYS A 184 -8.53 0.04 8.96
N GLY A 185 -8.28 0.24 7.67
CA GLY A 185 -7.50 1.37 7.18
C GLY A 185 -8.36 2.63 7.13
N VAL A 186 -7.86 3.74 7.66
CA VAL A 186 -8.59 5.02 7.70
C VAL A 186 -7.70 6.19 7.27
N PRO A 187 -8.25 7.21 6.60
CA PRO A 187 -7.52 8.44 6.33
C PRO A 187 -7.29 9.22 7.62
N THR A 188 -6.21 9.99 7.68
CA THR A 188 -5.98 11.01 8.71
C THR A 188 -5.52 12.31 8.05
N ASP A 189 -5.46 13.38 8.83
CA ASP A 189 -4.88 14.67 8.42
C ASP A 189 -3.35 14.64 8.21
N THR A 190 -2.72 13.46 8.29
CA THR A 190 -1.31 13.25 7.97
C THR A 190 -1.15 12.14 6.94
N VAL A 191 -1.09 10.88 7.37
CA VAL A 191 -0.96 9.70 6.50
C VAL A 191 -2.05 8.69 6.85
N TYR A 192 -2.33 7.74 5.96
CA TYR A 192 -3.27 6.66 6.27
C TYR A 192 -2.84 5.87 7.50
N ALA A 193 -3.82 5.43 8.27
CA ALA A 193 -3.60 4.72 9.52
C ALA A 193 -4.41 3.43 9.62
N LEU A 194 -3.92 2.47 10.40
CA LEU A 194 -4.70 1.35 10.92
C LEU A 194 -5.43 1.79 12.17
N ALA A 195 -6.72 1.51 12.23
CA ALA A 195 -7.59 1.83 13.35
C ALA A 195 -8.25 0.57 13.92
N ALA A 196 -8.34 0.51 15.24
CA ALA A 196 -9.10 -0.46 15.99
C ALA A 196 -9.87 0.24 17.11
N SER A 197 -11.09 -0.21 17.40
CA SER A 197 -11.85 0.36 18.53
C SER A 197 -11.20 -0.01 19.87
N CYS A 198 -11.03 0.96 20.75
CA CYS A 198 -10.50 0.75 22.10
C CYS A 198 -11.39 -0.15 22.97
N LYS A 199 -12.62 -0.42 22.55
CA LYS A 199 -13.55 -1.36 23.22
C LYS A 199 -13.15 -2.83 22.99
N HIS A 200 -12.32 -3.12 21.98
CA HIS A 200 -11.95 -4.47 21.54
C HIS A 200 -10.44 -4.70 21.64
N PRO A 201 -9.92 -5.17 22.79
CA PRO A 201 -8.49 -5.40 23.01
C PRO A 201 -7.88 -6.38 21.99
N GLN A 202 -8.66 -7.37 21.52
CA GLN A 202 -8.22 -8.33 20.50
C GLN A 202 -7.98 -7.66 19.14
N ALA A 203 -8.76 -6.63 18.80
CA ALA A 203 -8.53 -5.84 17.58
C ALA A 203 -7.23 -5.04 17.67
N ILE A 204 -6.91 -4.48 18.84
CA ILE A 204 -5.64 -3.78 19.07
C ILE A 204 -4.46 -4.75 18.95
N GLU A 205 -4.55 -5.96 19.51
CA GLU A 205 -3.54 -7.00 19.34
C GLU A 205 -3.38 -7.41 17.87
N LYS A 206 -4.49 -7.46 17.12
CA LYS A 206 -4.47 -7.72 15.68
C LYS A 206 -3.68 -6.64 14.93
N VAL A 207 -3.79 -5.34 15.31
CA VAL A 207 -2.97 -4.26 14.71
C VAL A 207 -1.48 -4.52 14.91
N TYR A 208 -1.04 -4.95 16.11
CA TYR A 208 0.37 -5.31 16.34
C TYR A 208 0.83 -6.44 15.42
N ARG A 209 0.01 -7.50 15.28
CA ARG A 209 0.30 -8.64 14.41
C ARG A 209 0.31 -8.26 12.91
N ILE A 210 -0.62 -7.43 12.46
CA ILE A 210 -0.68 -6.98 11.05
C ILE A 210 0.59 -6.25 10.65
N LYS A 211 1.11 -5.38 11.54
CA LYS A 211 2.29 -4.56 11.30
C LYS A 211 3.62 -5.25 11.60
N ASP A 212 3.60 -6.43 12.21
CA ASP A 212 4.78 -7.02 12.85
C ASP A 212 5.49 -6.00 13.77
N ARG A 213 4.65 -5.30 14.59
CA ARG A 213 5.09 -4.18 15.42
C ARG A 213 5.58 -4.68 16.77
N PRO A 214 6.80 -4.32 17.19
CA PRO A 214 7.26 -4.61 18.55
C PRO A 214 6.36 -3.96 19.61
N GLN A 215 6.10 -4.67 20.70
CA GLN A 215 5.22 -4.15 21.78
C GLN A 215 5.82 -2.94 22.51
N GLU A 216 7.13 -2.77 22.44
CA GLU A 216 7.86 -1.60 22.96
C GLU A 216 7.54 -0.30 22.21
N LYS A 217 6.92 -0.40 21.02
CA LYS A 217 6.42 0.76 20.25
C LYS A 217 4.90 0.87 20.47
N PRO A 218 4.42 1.56 21.50
CA PRO A 218 3.01 1.55 21.85
C PRO A 218 2.13 2.19 20.79
N ILE A 219 0.86 1.73 20.72
CA ILE A 219 -0.18 2.33 19.87
C ILE A 219 -0.79 3.50 20.63
N CYS A 220 -1.06 4.59 19.91
CA CYS A 220 -1.71 5.78 20.44
C CYS A 220 -3.23 5.71 20.33
N ILE A 221 -3.92 6.69 20.94
CA ILE A 221 -5.36 6.86 20.79
C ILE A 221 -5.70 8.20 20.12
N PHE A 222 -6.72 8.16 19.26
CA PHE A 222 -7.33 9.36 18.68
C PHE A 222 -8.71 9.56 19.28
N ILE A 223 -9.04 10.81 19.56
CA ILE A 223 -10.32 11.29 20.06
C ILE A 223 -10.86 12.38 19.11
N SER A 224 -12.17 12.60 19.09
CA SER A 224 -12.77 13.56 18.15
C SER A 224 -12.54 15.02 18.52
N ASN A 225 -12.42 15.33 19.82
CA ASN A 225 -12.20 16.69 20.30
C ASN A 225 -11.68 16.72 21.75
N LEU A 226 -11.23 17.88 22.21
CA LEU A 226 -10.74 18.08 23.58
C LEU A 226 -11.84 18.00 24.64
N ASP A 227 -13.11 18.24 24.29
CA ASP A 227 -14.20 18.16 25.26
C ASP A 227 -14.44 16.73 25.75
N GLN A 228 -14.20 15.72 24.88
CA GLN A 228 -14.17 14.32 25.31
C GLN A 228 -13.10 14.09 26.39
N LEU A 229 -11.92 14.67 26.21
CA LEU A 229 -10.84 14.56 27.20
C LEU A 229 -11.19 15.31 28.48
N ARG A 230 -11.79 16.52 28.41
CA ARG A 230 -12.26 17.26 29.59
C ARG A 230 -13.31 16.50 30.37
N ALA A 231 -14.28 15.86 29.68
CA ALA A 231 -15.29 15.03 30.31
C ALA A 231 -14.72 13.81 31.05
N ALA A 232 -13.59 13.27 30.59
CA ALA A 232 -12.88 12.19 31.26
C ALA A 232 -12.11 12.66 32.50
N ALA A 233 -11.88 13.98 32.65
CA ALA A 233 -11.21 14.64 33.75
C ALA A 233 -9.82 14.05 34.10
N PRO A 234 -8.88 14.01 33.16
CA PRO A 234 -7.51 13.62 33.44
C PRO A 234 -6.84 14.60 34.42
N PRO A 235 -5.99 14.13 35.33
CA PRO A 235 -5.24 15.00 36.26
C PRO A 235 -4.04 15.66 35.55
N ILE A 236 -4.32 16.62 34.69
CA ILE A 236 -3.31 17.37 33.93
C ILE A 236 -3.34 18.85 34.29
N SER A 237 -2.19 19.49 34.18
CA SER A 237 -2.02 20.89 34.58
C SER A 237 -2.69 21.88 33.63
N PRO A 238 -2.97 23.13 34.09
CA PRO A 238 -3.45 24.18 33.21
C PRO A 238 -2.49 24.47 32.04
N LEU A 239 -1.16 24.38 32.25
CA LEU A 239 -0.16 24.58 31.21
C LEU A 239 -0.30 23.50 30.09
N LEU A 240 -0.53 22.23 30.48
CA LEU A 240 -0.74 21.17 29.49
C LEU A 240 -2.06 21.35 28.73
N TRP A 241 -3.13 21.79 29.39
CA TRP A 241 -4.39 22.10 28.73
C TRP A 241 -4.21 23.22 27.71
N ASP A 242 -3.60 24.33 28.10
CA ASP A 242 -3.35 25.47 27.20
C ASP A 242 -2.45 25.07 26.02
N PHE A 243 -1.41 24.25 26.25
CA PHE A 243 -0.58 23.72 25.18
C PHE A 243 -1.39 22.85 24.19
N MET A 244 -2.21 21.92 24.69
CA MET A 244 -3.04 21.07 23.84
C MET A 244 -4.06 21.86 23.02
N GLU A 245 -4.66 22.92 23.57
CA GLU A 245 -5.57 23.81 22.86
C GLU A 245 -4.91 24.55 21.68
N HIS A 246 -3.59 24.76 21.75
CA HIS A 246 -2.84 25.41 20.68
C HIS A 246 -2.29 24.46 19.61
N VAL A 247 -2.21 23.17 19.90
CA VAL A 247 -1.71 22.14 18.95
C VAL A 247 -2.79 21.24 18.39
N TYR A 248 -4.01 21.28 18.93
CA TYR A 248 -5.16 20.51 18.46
C TYR A 248 -6.28 21.40 17.89
N PRO A 249 -7.02 20.93 16.89
CA PRO A 249 -6.77 19.68 16.12
C PRO A 249 -5.54 19.82 15.22
N GLY A 250 -4.92 18.68 14.87
CA GLY A 250 -3.82 18.69 13.88
C GLY A 250 -2.75 17.61 14.06
N GLY A 251 -1.64 17.82 13.34
CA GLY A 251 -0.54 16.88 13.16
C GLY A 251 0.42 16.70 14.34
N VAL A 252 0.02 17.04 15.56
CA VAL A 252 0.82 16.85 16.79
C VAL A 252 0.14 15.81 17.69
N GLY A 253 0.91 14.83 18.19
CA GLY A 253 0.47 13.89 19.22
C GLY A 253 1.17 14.15 20.54
N CYS A 254 0.40 14.34 21.63
CA CYS A 254 0.92 14.60 22.97
C CYS A 254 0.95 13.31 23.81
N ILE A 255 2.12 12.92 24.31
CA ILE A 255 2.26 11.86 25.30
C ILE A 255 2.02 12.47 26.68
N ILE A 256 1.03 11.93 27.39
CA ILE A 256 0.63 12.38 28.72
C ILE A 256 0.61 11.22 29.71
N LYS A 257 0.53 11.50 31.03
CA LYS A 257 0.46 10.47 32.05
C LYS A 257 -0.83 9.65 31.91
N LYS A 258 -0.69 8.33 31.92
CA LYS A 258 -1.78 7.37 31.84
C LYS A 258 -2.49 7.24 33.20
N GLY A 259 -3.77 6.94 33.20
CA GLY A 259 -4.53 6.81 34.43
C GLY A 259 -5.94 6.28 34.22
N GLU A 260 -6.67 6.05 35.33
CA GLU A 260 -8.04 5.50 35.34
C GLU A 260 -9.06 6.36 34.55
N TRP A 261 -8.76 7.64 34.33
CA TRP A 261 -9.58 8.54 33.51
C TRP A 261 -9.80 8.03 32.07
N LEU A 262 -8.89 7.20 31.55
CA LEU A 262 -9.05 6.55 30.25
C LEU A 262 -10.29 5.65 30.18
N LYS A 263 -10.73 5.07 31.30
CA LYS A 263 -11.97 4.28 31.37
C LYS A 263 -13.18 5.18 31.09
N LYS A 264 -13.20 6.39 31.64
CA LYS A 264 -14.25 7.38 31.40
C LYS A 264 -14.21 7.90 29.95
N LEU A 265 -13.04 7.95 29.34
CA LEU A 265 -12.87 8.30 27.92
C LEU A 265 -13.40 7.20 26.97
N GLY A 266 -13.66 5.99 27.47
CA GLY A 266 -14.14 4.86 26.67
C GLY A 266 -13.06 3.84 26.29
N VAL A 267 -11.88 3.89 26.94
CA VAL A 267 -10.73 3.00 26.66
C VAL A 267 -10.66 1.82 27.64
N GLY A 268 -11.72 1.54 28.42
CA GLY A 268 -11.68 0.60 29.54
C GLY A 268 -11.10 -0.79 29.20
N ALA A 269 -11.66 -1.51 28.23
CA ALA A 269 -11.21 -2.84 27.85
C ALA A 269 -9.81 -2.83 27.18
N GLY A 270 -9.51 -1.80 26.40
CA GLY A 270 -8.23 -1.65 25.68
C GLY A 270 -7.11 -1.04 26.53
N TYR A 271 -7.36 -0.70 27.80
CA TYR A 271 -6.42 0.04 28.65
C TYR A 271 -4.99 -0.51 28.65
N SER A 272 -4.83 -1.81 28.81
CA SER A 272 -3.52 -2.48 28.87
C SER A 272 -2.83 -2.64 27.51
N ARG A 273 -3.53 -2.36 26.40
CA ARG A 273 -3.07 -2.58 25.02
C ARG A 273 -2.66 -1.31 24.30
N VAL A 274 -2.93 -0.13 24.87
CA VAL A 274 -2.57 1.17 24.31
C VAL A 274 -1.61 1.89 25.23
N GLY A 275 -0.69 2.66 24.65
CA GLY A 275 0.34 3.37 25.40
C GLY A 275 1.35 2.45 26.08
N THR A 276 2.13 3.02 26.99
CA THR A 276 3.01 2.29 27.90
C THR A 276 2.29 1.98 29.22
N GLN A 277 3.01 1.50 30.22
CA GLN A 277 2.46 1.34 31.57
C GLN A 277 2.01 2.68 32.16
N ASP A 278 2.80 3.74 31.97
CA ASP A 278 2.67 5.03 32.66
C ASP A 278 2.26 6.19 31.75
N SER A 279 2.24 6.00 30.43
CA SER A 279 1.96 7.06 29.49
C SER A 279 1.14 6.62 28.30
N ILE A 280 0.44 7.58 27.68
CA ILE A 280 -0.39 7.39 26.50
C ILE A 280 -0.25 8.59 25.57
N MET A 281 -0.07 8.35 24.28
CA MET A 281 -0.15 9.41 23.28
C MET A 281 -1.61 9.60 22.87
N ILE A 282 -2.07 10.84 22.94
CA ILE A 282 -3.40 11.28 22.49
C ILE A 282 -3.23 12.22 21.31
N ARG A 283 -4.17 12.17 20.37
CA ARG A 283 -4.25 13.10 19.26
C ARG A 283 -5.71 13.41 18.92
N VAL A 284 -5.96 14.67 18.55
CA VAL A 284 -7.21 15.12 17.92
C VAL A 284 -6.88 15.43 16.46
N PRO A 285 -7.38 14.65 15.48
CA PRO A 285 -7.06 14.86 14.08
C PRO A 285 -7.81 16.05 13.50
N ASP A 286 -7.22 16.73 12.51
CA ASP A 286 -7.86 17.79 11.73
C ASP A 286 -8.41 17.24 10.41
N LEU A 287 -9.24 16.20 10.51
CA LEU A 287 -9.92 15.59 9.36
C LEU A 287 -11.37 15.22 9.72
N THR A 288 -12.31 15.92 9.13
CA THR A 288 -13.74 15.78 9.43
C THR A 288 -14.24 14.34 9.31
N VAL A 289 -13.80 13.61 8.30
CA VAL A 289 -14.16 12.19 8.07
C VAL A 289 -13.76 11.33 9.27
N LEU A 290 -12.54 11.49 9.77
CA LEU A 290 -12.03 10.71 10.90
C LEU A 290 -12.68 11.15 12.22
N VAL A 291 -12.92 12.42 12.41
CA VAL A 291 -13.64 12.95 13.58
C VAL A 291 -15.04 12.34 13.68
N HIS A 292 -15.82 12.35 12.58
CA HIS A 292 -17.14 11.69 12.55
C HIS A 292 -17.07 10.18 12.81
N LEU A 293 -16.03 9.51 12.29
CA LEU A 293 -15.84 8.08 12.56
C LEU A 293 -15.60 7.83 14.06
N ILE A 294 -14.78 8.66 14.71
CA ILE A 294 -14.50 8.57 16.15
C ILE A 294 -15.77 8.86 16.96
N ASP A 295 -16.62 9.81 16.55
CA ASP A 295 -17.89 10.10 17.20
C ASP A 295 -18.85 8.88 17.17
N MET A 296 -18.80 8.09 16.09
CA MET A 296 -19.63 6.88 15.93
C MET A 296 -19.08 5.66 16.69
N THR A 297 -17.78 5.57 16.89
CA THR A 297 -17.11 4.39 17.45
C THR A 297 -16.62 4.58 18.89
N GLY A 298 -16.41 5.81 19.32
CA GLY A 298 -15.60 6.17 20.46
C GLY A 298 -14.10 6.22 20.10
N PRO A 299 -13.21 6.38 21.09
CA PRO A 299 -11.78 6.47 20.88
C PRO A 299 -11.22 5.29 20.08
N LEU A 300 -10.32 5.57 19.15
CA LEU A 300 -9.67 4.59 18.29
C LEU A 300 -8.20 4.44 18.65
N ALA A 301 -7.75 3.21 18.77
CA ALA A 301 -6.33 2.87 18.80
C ALA A 301 -5.78 2.95 17.37
N ILE A 302 -4.79 3.82 17.14
CA ILE A 302 -4.34 4.18 15.79
C ILE A 302 -2.81 4.09 15.67
N THR A 303 -2.36 3.63 14.51
CA THR A 303 -0.96 3.68 14.06
C THR A 303 -0.91 3.80 12.54
N SER A 304 0.19 4.33 11.95
CA SER A 304 0.30 4.46 10.49
C SER A 304 0.07 3.14 9.75
N ALA A 305 -0.57 3.20 8.56
CA ALA A 305 -0.96 2.02 7.77
C ALA A 305 0.15 1.58 6.81
N ASN A 306 1.29 1.17 7.38
CA ASN A 306 2.45 0.61 6.67
C ASN A 306 3.03 -0.55 7.47
N PRO A 307 3.69 -1.53 6.86
CA PRO A 307 4.55 -2.46 7.58
C PRO A 307 5.62 -1.72 8.39
N SER A 308 6.04 -2.25 9.54
CA SER A 308 6.99 -1.58 10.42
C SER A 308 8.33 -1.32 9.72
N GLY A 309 8.75 -0.06 9.67
CA GLY A 309 10.01 0.36 9.03
C GLY A 309 9.90 0.73 7.56
N GLU A 310 8.74 0.54 6.92
CA GLU A 310 8.49 0.98 5.56
C GLU A 310 7.95 2.42 5.51
N VAL A 311 7.92 2.98 4.29
CA VAL A 311 7.38 4.31 4.00
C VAL A 311 5.90 4.38 4.34
N ASP A 312 5.46 5.50 4.92
CA ASP A 312 4.06 5.75 5.26
C ASP A 312 3.14 5.68 4.03
N SER A 313 1.90 5.24 4.22
CA SER A 313 0.90 5.16 3.15
C SER A 313 0.16 6.50 3.03
N THR A 314 0.26 7.14 1.87
CA THR A 314 -0.35 8.44 1.57
C THR A 314 -1.63 8.32 0.74
N HIS A 315 -1.96 7.14 0.23
CA HIS A 315 -3.16 6.86 -0.55
C HIS A 315 -3.80 5.54 -0.11
N HIS A 316 -5.13 5.43 -0.17
CA HIS A 316 -5.85 4.20 0.21
C HIS A 316 -5.40 2.98 -0.60
N ASP A 317 -5.03 3.13 -1.88
CA ASP A 317 -4.52 2.02 -2.69
C ASP A 317 -3.21 1.46 -2.15
N MET A 318 -2.37 2.28 -1.53
CA MET A 318 -1.15 1.80 -0.88
C MET A 318 -1.49 0.93 0.34
N VAL A 319 -2.53 1.30 1.10
CA VAL A 319 -3.02 0.50 2.23
C VAL A 319 -3.61 -0.81 1.75
N ILE A 320 -4.47 -0.77 0.71
CA ILE A 320 -5.12 -1.95 0.13
C ILE A 320 -4.06 -2.91 -0.43
N SER A 321 -3.10 -2.42 -1.20
CA SER A 321 -2.07 -3.27 -1.83
C SER A 321 -1.12 -3.91 -0.83
N ARG A 322 -0.77 -3.20 0.26
CA ARG A 322 0.20 -3.68 1.26
C ARG A 322 -0.45 -4.52 2.36
N LEU A 323 -1.62 -4.11 2.84
CA LEU A 323 -2.25 -4.64 4.05
C LEU A 323 -3.69 -5.12 3.84
N GLY A 324 -4.34 -4.86 2.69
CA GLY A 324 -5.74 -5.16 2.45
C GLY A 324 -6.12 -6.62 2.74
N HIS A 325 -5.22 -7.56 2.44
CA HIS A 325 -5.42 -8.99 2.72
C HIS A 325 -5.49 -9.35 4.22
N LYS A 326 -5.19 -8.39 5.11
CA LYS A 326 -5.22 -8.57 6.58
C LYS A 326 -6.28 -7.68 7.26
N LEU A 327 -6.97 -6.82 6.46
CA LEU A 327 -7.94 -5.84 6.95
C LEU A 327 -9.35 -6.22 6.55
N GLU A 328 -10.32 -5.88 7.37
CA GLU A 328 -11.73 -6.04 7.07
C GLU A 328 -12.26 -4.91 6.20
N GLY A 329 -11.66 -3.72 6.25
CA GLY A 329 -12.06 -2.59 5.42
C GLY A 329 -11.01 -1.49 5.34
N VAL A 330 -11.09 -0.70 4.27
CA VAL A 330 -10.31 0.53 4.08
C VAL A 330 -11.24 1.65 3.65
N LEU A 331 -11.32 2.72 4.43
CA LEU A 331 -12.08 3.91 4.08
C LEU A 331 -11.31 4.72 3.02
N CYS A 332 -11.84 4.74 1.80
CA CYS A 332 -11.19 5.37 0.66
C CYS A 332 -11.52 6.86 0.60
N ASP A 333 -10.51 7.72 0.82
CA ASP A 333 -10.60 9.18 0.84
C ASP A 333 -9.63 9.89 -0.13
N GLY A 334 -9.00 9.13 -1.01
CA GLY A 334 -8.01 9.67 -1.95
C GLY A 334 -6.61 9.77 -1.35
N GLU A 335 -5.90 10.82 -1.74
CA GLU A 335 -4.54 11.11 -1.30
C GLU A 335 -4.54 11.90 0.01
N SER A 336 -3.58 11.62 0.90
CA SER A 336 -3.38 12.37 2.14
C SER A 336 -2.77 13.75 1.85
N ASP A 337 -3.11 14.75 2.66
CA ASP A 337 -2.54 16.10 2.54
C ASP A 337 -1.05 16.14 2.88
N GLU A 338 -0.58 15.23 3.71
CA GLU A 338 0.82 15.13 4.15
C GLU A 338 1.47 13.81 3.70
N VAL A 339 2.78 13.84 3.56
CA VAL A 339 3.59 12.67 3.18
C VAL A 339 4.33 12.03 4.36
N VAL A 340 4.26 12.66 5.53
CA VAL A 340 4.94 12.25 6.76
C VAL A 340 3.95 12.19 7.92
N ALA A 341 4.11 11.20 8.79
CA ALA A 341 3.28 11.04 9.98
C ALA A 341 3.43 12.22 10.96
N SER A 342 2.55 12.26 11.97
CA SER A 342 2.50 13.33 12.99
C SER A 342 3.79 13.47 13.79
N THR A 343 4.02 14.70 14.29
CA THR A 343 5.05 15.00 15.29
C THR A 343 4.61 14.51 16.66
N VAL A 344 5.50 13.87 17.40
CA VAL A 344 5.23 13.30 18.72
C VAL A 344 5.99 14.05 19.80
N VAL A 345 5.25 14.51 20.79
CA VAL A 345 5.75 15.35 21.89
C VAL A 345 5.50 14.68 23.23
N ASN A 346 6.54 14.52 24.03
CA ASN A 346 6.38 14.06 25.39
C ASN A 346 6.08 15.24 26.32
N CYS A 347 4.90 15.25 26.90
CA CYS A 347 4.40 16.26 27.84
C CYS A 347 4.26 15.75 29.27
N THR A 348 4.77 14.56 29.59
CA THR A 348 4.61 13.94 30.93
C THR A 348 5.27 14.74 32.05
N GLN A 349 6.24 15.58 31.71
CA GLN A 349 7.04 16.41 32.64
C GLN A 349 6.90 17.90 32.28
N ILE A 350 5.81 18.33 31.65
CA ILE A 350 5.66 19.67 31.10
C ILE A 350 5.83 20.78 32.16
N ASP A 351 5.37 20.54 33.38
CA ASP A 351 5.43 21.50 34.48
C ASP A 351 6.83 21.58 35.13
N GLU A 352 7.64 20.54 35.00
CA GLU A 352 8.97 20.41 35.66
C GLU A 352 10.10 20.78 34.72
N SER A 353 10.16 20.10 33.57
CA SER A 353 11.25 20.22 32.59
C SER A 353 10.80 20.69 31.19
N GLY A 354 9.50 20.97 31.00
CA GLY A 354 8.94 21.36 29.71
C GLY A 354 8.57 20.17 28.84
N ILE A 355 8.59 20.37 27.52
CA ILE A 355 8.27 19.35 26.55
C ILE A 355 9.52 18.78 25.88
N THR A 356 9.42 17.53 25.40
CA THR A 356 10.50 16.88 24.63
C THR A 356 9.94 16.36 23.31
N ILE A 357 10.56 16.70 22.19
CA ILE A 357 10.20 16.15 20.88
C ILE A 357 10.75 14.72 20.79
N VAL A 358 9.85 13.74 20.75
CA VAL A 358 10.19 12.30 20.62
C VAL A 358 10.44 11.92 19.17
N ARG A 359 9.64 12.52 18.27
CA ARG A 359 9.75 12.33 16.83
C ARG A 359 9.26 13.57 16.11
N GLU A 360 10.09 14.14 15.26
CA GLU A 360 9.65 15.16 14.31
C GLU A 360 8.89 14.49 13.15
N GLY A 361 7.77 15.09 12.77
CA GLY A 361 6.89 14.66 11.70
C GLY A 361 6.48 15.82 10.81
N CYS A 362 5.20 15.85 10.36
CA CYS A 362 4.68 16.91 9.48
C CYS A 362 4.76 18.33 10.09
N ILE A 363 4.74 18.46 11.41
CA ILE A 363 4.92 19.76 12.09
C ILE A 363 6.37 19.88 12.58
N PRO A 364 7.14 20.86 12.10
CA PRO A 364 8.53 21.05 12.51
C PRO A 364 8.69 21.25 14.02
N ALA A 365 9.71 20.62 14.60
CA ALA A 365 10.02 20.70 16.04
C ALA A 365 10.14 22.14 16.54
N GLY A 366 10.78 23.03 15.77
CA GLY A 366 10.92 24.45 16.10
C GLY A 366 9.57 25.17 16.23
N LYS A 367 8.57 24.82 15.40
CA LYS A 367 7.21 25.39 15.49
C LYS A 367 6.50 24.93 16.76
N VAL A 368 6.63 23.66 17.12
CA VAL A 368 6.05 23.11 18.36
C VAL A 368 6.68 23.75 19.58
N MET A 369 8.00 23.92 19.61
CA MET A 369 8.71 24.60 20.69
C MET A 369 8.30 26.07 20.81
N GLN A 370 8.12 26.78 19.69
CA GLN A 370 7.66 28.16 19.69
C GLN A 370 6.24 28.31 20.29
N ILE A 371 5.33 27.35 19.98
CA ILE A 371 3.99 27.31 20.59
C ILE A 371 4.12 27.11 22.10
N PHE A 372 4.94 26.15 22.54
CA PHE A 372 5.15 25.87 23.94
C PHE A 372 5.69 27.06 24.72
N GLU A 373 6.73 27.74 24.22
CA GLU A 373 7.29 28.94 24.89
C GLU A 373 6.28 30.09 24.98
N ARG A 374 5.43 30.26 23.97
CA ARG A 374 4.35 31.25 23.99
C ARG A 374 3.29 30.95 25.06
N VAL A 375 2.92 29.67 25.20
CA VAL A 375 1.95 29.23 26.21
C VAL A 375 2.54 29.37 27.62
N LYS A 376 3.81 28.99 27.80
CA LYS A 376 4.51 29.06 29.09
C LYS A 376 4.71 30.50 29.60
N SER A 377 4.78 31.47 28.66
CA SER A 377 4.99 32.87 28.99
C SER A 377 3.70 33.63 29.38
N ARG A 378 2.55 33.00 29.29
CA ARG A 378 1.24 33.51 29.71
C ARG A 378 0.96 33.17 31.17
#